data_dd37830f6e5986189bcfa31f8bc414e2
#
_entry.id   dd37830f6e5986189bcfa31f8bc414e2
#
_cell.length_a   1.000
_cell.length_b   1.000
_cell.length_c   1.000
_cell.angle_alpha   90.00
_cell.angle_beta   90.00
_cell.angle_gamma   90.00
#
_symmetry.space_group_name_H-M   'P 1'
#
loop_
_entity.id
_entity.type
_entity.pdbx_description
1 polymer ?
#
loop_
_entity_poly.entity_id
_entity_poly.type
_entity_poly.pdbx_seq_one_letter_code
_entity_poly.pdbx_strand_id
1 'polypeptide(L)'
;MAHQGKQSNEGSEHTSTSSLARSADQNQLDFELDFYGRILERNPNYVDVLRVQGNNLTRKGRFAEGLQIDKRLVQLRPADPLAHYNLACSYALLKRPDQAIKTLRRAVELGYRDFRYMREDRDLDSIRHDPRFRQLLREYENH
;
A
#
# COMPACT_ATOMS: atom_id res chain seq x y z
N MET A 1 20.00 -24.18 34.48
CA MET A 1 21.17 -23.47 33.94
C MET A 1 21.42 -23.80 32.47
N ALA A 2 21.37 -25.05 32.06
CA ALA A 2 21.48 -25.43 30.65
C ALA A 2 20.36 -24.85 29.77
N HIS A 3 19.19 -24.65 30.34
CA HIS A 3 18.04 -24.04 29.66
C HIS A 3 18.29 -22.58 29.24
N GLN A 4 18.94 -21.80 30.10
CA GLN A 4 19.20 -20.38 29.82
C GLN A 4 20.16 -20.20 28.63
N GLY A 5 21.18 -21.05 28.58
CA GLY A 5 22.13 -21.04 27.49
C GLY A 5 21.49 -21.37 26.13
N LYS A 6 20.61 -22.37 26.10
CA LYS A 6 19.86 -22.74 24.90
C LYS A 6 18.93 -21.64 24.42
N GLN A 7 18.22 -20.99 25.34
CA GLN A 7 17.31 -19.91 25.02
C GLN A 7 18.04 -18.71 24.39
N SER A 8 19.21 -18.37 24.90
CA SER A 8 20.02 -17.29 24.35
C SER A 8 20.46 -17.59 22.92
N ASN A 9 20.88 -18.81 22.65
CA ASN A 9 21.31 -19.23 21.32
C ASN A 9 20.16 -19.25 20.33
N GLU A 10 19.00 -19.73 20.74
CA GLU A 10 17.82 -19.77 19.90
C GLU A 10 17.38 -18.35 19.53
N GLY A 11 17.39 -17.42 20.45
CA GLY A 11 17.05 -16.04 20.20
C GLY A 11 18.00 -15.37 19.19
N SER A 12 19.30 -15.64 19.34
CA SER A 12 20.32 -15.11 18.44
C SER A 12 20.15 -15.66 17.02
N GLU A 13 19.93 -16.96 16.88
CA GLU A 13 19.73 -17.60 15.58
C GLU A 13 18.46 -17.07 14.90
N HIS A 14 17.38 -16.95 15.64
CA HIS A 14 16.11 -16.43 15.13
C HIS A 14 16.26 -14.99 14.61
N THR A 15 16.95 -14.11 15.35
CA THR A 15 17.21 -12.73 14.92
C THR A 15 18.04 -12.68 13.65
N SER A 16 19.07 -13.53 13.54
CA SER A 16 19.93 -13.63 12.34
C SER A 16 19.14 -14.07 11.12
N THR A 17 18.30 -15.10 11.24
CA THR A 17 17.44 -15.61 10.17
C THR A 17 16.46 -14.54 9.71
N SER A 18 15.83 -13.82 10.62
CA SER A 18 14.91 -12.74 10.34
C SER A 18 15.57 -11.59 9.56
N SER A 19 16.82 -11.26 9.92
CA SER A 19 17.61 -10.23 9.25
C SER A 19 17.94 -10.63 7.82
N LEU A 20 18.34 -11.89 7.61
CA LEU A 20 18.64 -12.42 6.27
C LEU A 20 17.40 -12.46 5.39
N ALA A 21 16.26 -12.87 5.93
CA ALA A 21 14.99 -12.89 5.21
C ALA A 21 14.58 -11.49 4.74
N ARG A 22 14.70 -10.48 5.60
CA ARG A 22 14.40 -9.09 5.24
C ARG A 22 15.32 -8.57 4.14
N SER A 23 16.60 -8.91 4.21
CA SER A 23 17.58 -8.53 3.19
C SER A 23 17.24 -9.15 1.83
N ALA A 24 16.86 -10.43 1.81
CA ALA A 24 16.46 -11.13 0.59
C ALA A 24 15.18 -10.50 -0.01
N ASP A 25 14.20 -10.15 0.83
CA ASP A 25 12.97 -9.49 0.40
C ASP A 25 13.24 -8.11 -0.23
N GLN A 26 14.15 -7.33 0.37
CA GLN A 26 14.52 -6.03 -0.19
C GLN A 26 15.25 -6.17 -1.52
N ASN A 27 16.11 -7.17 -1.66
CA ASN A 27 16.81 -7.45 -2.92
C ASN A 27 15.85 -7.84 -4.02
N GLN A 28 14.84 -8.68 -3.70
CA GLN A 28 13.81 -9.07 -4.64
C GLN A 28 12.96 -7.86 -5.06
N LEU A 29 12.59 -7.02 -4.09
CA LEU A 29 11.80 -5.82 -4.35
C LEU A 29 12.56 -4.86 -5.29
N ASP A 30 13.85 -4.62 -5.05
CA ASP A 30 14.66 -3.75 -5.89
C ASP A 30 14.77 -4.30 -7.31
N PHE A 31 14.92 -5.63 -7.45
CA PHE A 31 14.93 -6.29 -8.75
C PHE A 31 13.62 -6.05 -9.51
N GLU A 32 12.48 -6.23 -8.84
CA GLU A 32 11.16 -6.04 -9.45
C GLU A 32 10.92 -4.59 -9.84
N LEU A 33 11.33 -3.63 -9.00
CA LEU A 33 11.20 -2.21 -9.31
C LEU A 33 11.95 -1.85 -10.59
N ASP A 34 13.17 -2.35 -10.74
CA ASP A 34 13.96 -2.13 -11.95
C ASP A 34 13.33 -2.81 -13.16
N PHE A 35 12.94 -4.07 -13.02
CA PHE A 35 12.36 -4.86 -14.10
C PHE A 35 11.07 -4.24 -14.63
N TYR A 36 10.12 -3.94 -13.76
CA TYR A 36 8.85 -3.35 -14.17
C TYR A 36 9.02 -1.90 -14.63
N GLY A 37 9.96 -1.17 -14.05
CA GLY A 37 10.29 0.17 -14.49
C GLY A 37 10.73 0.20 -15.96
N ARG A 38 11.54 -0.77 -16.37
CA ARG A 38 11.98 -0.89 -17.77
C ARG A 38 10.82 -1.23 -18.71
N ILE A 39 9.91 -2.07 -18.27
CA ILE A 39 8.71 -2.39 -19.07
C ILE A 39 7.89 -1.12 -19.27
N LEU A 40 7.70 -0.33 -18.21
CA LEU A 40 6.91 0.90 -18.27
C LEU A 40 7.55 2.00 -19.11
N GLU A 41 8.87 2.02 -19.25
CA GLU A 41 9.55 2.93 -20.17
C GLU A 41 9.09 2.71 -21.61
N ARG A 42 8.87 1.46 -21.98
CA ARG A 42 8.43 1.08 -23.33
C ARG A 42 6.91 1.10 -23.49
N ASN A 43 6.19 0.76 -22.42
CA ASN A 43 4.73 0.69 -22.41
C ASN A 43 4.19 1.44 -21.20
N PRO A 44 4.14 2.78 -21.23
CA PRO A 44 3.76 3.58 -20.07
C PRO A 44 2.32 3.35 -19.56
N ASN A 45 1.46 2.78 -20.41
CA ASN A 45 0.06 2.55 -20.09
C ASN A 45 -0.29 1.09 -19.83
N TYR A 46 0.72 0.26 -19.56
CA TYR A 46 0.52 -1.16 -19.28
C TYR A 46 -0.09 -1.32 -17.88
N VAL A 47 -1.42 -1.46 -17.82
CA VAL A 47 -2.19 -1.39 -16.58
C VAL A 47 -1.74 -2.42 -15.55
N ASP A 48 -1.57 -3.67 -15.94
CA ASP A 48 -1.17 -4.72 -15.01
C ASP A 48 0.20 -4.46 -14.38
N VAL A 49 1.12 -3.94 -15.16
CA VAL A 49 2.47 -3.60 -14.69
C VAL A 49 2.42 -2.34 -13.80
N LEU A 50 1.58 -1.35 -14.14
CA LEU A 50 1.39 -0.18 -13.29
C LEU A 50 0.88 -0.60 -11.91
N ARG A 51 -0.07 -1.55 -11.83
CA ARG A 51 -0.59 -2.03 -10.55
C ARG A 51 0.50 -2.63 -9.67
N VAL A 52 1.31 -3.51 -10.25
CA VAL A 52 2.41 -4.15 -9.52
C VAL A 52 3.45 -3.11 -9.09
N GLN A 53 3.82 -2.22 -9.99
CA GLN A 53 4.85 -1.21 -9.73
C GLN A 53 4.41 -0.24 -8.63
N GLY A 54 3.15 0.23 -8.66
CA GLY A 54 2.61 1.10 -7.62
C GLY A 54 2.70 0.45 -6.25
N ASN A 55 2.30 -0.82 -6.16
CA ASN A 55 2.38 -1.58 -4.92
C ASN A 55 3.83 -1.74 -4.44
N ASN A 56 4.75 -2.03 -5.35
CA ASN A 56 6.17 -2.18 -5.02
C ASN A 56 6.80 -0.88 -4.54
N LEU A 57 6.44 0.25 -5.16
CA LEU A 57 6.92 1.57 -4.73
C LEU A 57 6.45 1.89 -3.31
N THR A 58 5.21 1.57 -2.99
CA THR A 58 4.67 1.74 -1.64
C THR A 58 5.44 0.88 -0.63
N ARG A 59 5.68 -0.39 -0.96
CA ARG A 59 6.44 -1.30 -0.10
C ARG A 59 7.88 -0.83 0.11
N LYS A 60 8.46 -0.16 -0.88
CA LYS A 60 9.81 0.41 -0.78
C LYS A 60 9.85 1.73 0.00
N GLY A 61 8.70 2.33 0.25
CA GLY A 61 8.62 3.63 0.92
C GLY A 61 8.75 4.81 -0.04
N ARG A 62 8.70 4.57 -1.34
CA ARG A 62 8.80 5.62 -2.37
C ARG A 62 7.40 6.12 -2.72
N PHE A 63 6.77 6.81 -1.75
CA PHE A 63 5.35 7.15 -1.80
C PHE A 63 5.01 8.19 -2.87
N ALA A 64 5.88 9.15 -3.11
CA ALA A 64 5.64 10.18 -4.13
C ALA A 64 5.60 9.56 -5.53
N GLU A 65 6.48 8.62 -5.79
CA GLU A 65 6.50 7.91 -7.06
C GLU A 65 5.28 6.97 -7.20
N GLY A 66 4.92 6.30 -6.10
CA GLY A 66 3.71 5.48 -6.04
C GLY A 66 2.46 6.29 -6.35
N LEU A 67 2.38 7.52 -5.83
CA LEU A 67 1.27 8.43 -6.10
C LEU A 67 1.14 8.71 -7.61
N GLN A 68 2.23 8.95 -8.32
CA GLN A 68 2.19 9.21 -9.74
C GLN A 68 1.66 8.00 -10.53
N ILE A 69 2.08 6.80 -10.14
CA ILE A 69 1.59 5.55 -10.73
C ILE A 69 0.08 5.41 -10.49
N ASP A 70 -0.38 5.66 -9.27
CA ASP A 70 -1.79 5.52 -8.91
C ASP A 70 -2.66 6.55 -9.63
N LYS A 71 -2.17 7.78 -9.82
CA LYS A 71 -2.85 8.80 -10.62
C LYS A 71 -3.02 8.34 -12.05
N ARG A 72 -1.99 7.73 -12.62
CA ARG A 72 -2.03 7.19 -13.97
C ARG A 72 -3.08 6.09 -14.09
N LEU A 73 -3.11 5.18 -13.12
CA LEU A 73 -4.08 4.10 -13.09
C LEU A 73 -5.52 4.61 -13.07
N VAL A 74 -5.80 5.63 -12.27
CA VAL A 74 -7.14 6.23 -12.21
C VAL A 74 -7.50 6.88 -13.55
N GLN A 75 -6.54 7.49 -14.24
CA GLN A 75 -6.78 8.04 -15.58
C GLN A 75 -7.13 6.95 -16.59
N LEU A 76 -6.45 5.80 -16.50
CA LEU A 76 -6.66 4.69 -17.43
C LEU A 76 -7.89 3.85 -17.06
N ARG A 77 -8.25 3.82 -15.80
CA ARG A 77 -9.37 3.02 -15.27
C ARG A 77 -10.20 3.85 -14.29
N PRO A 78 -10.90 4.89 -14.79
CA PRO A 78 -11.58 5.85 -13.90
C PRO A 78 -12.75 5.28 -13.12
N ALA A 79 -13.31 4.14 -13.53
CA ALA A 79 -14.43 3.50 -12.83
C ALA A 79 -13.99 2.34 -11.93
N ASP A 80 -12.68 2.10 -11.80
CA ASP A 80 -12.15 0.99 -10.99
C ASP A 80 -12.06 1.41 -9.52
N PRO A 81 -12.89 0.84 -8.62
CA PRO A 81 -12.86 1.22 -7.21
C PRO A 81 -11.51 0.95 -6.54
N LEU A 82 -10.82 -0.11 -6.93
CA LEU A 82 -9.51 -0.45 -6.34
C LEU A 82 -8.45 0.57 -6.74
N ALA A 83 -8.47 1.07 -7.97
CA ALA A 83 -7.53 2.10 -8.41
C ALA A 83 -7.68 3.37 -7.56
N HIS A 84 -8.91 3.79 -7.28
CA HIS A 84 -9.19 4.94 -6.41
C HIS A 84 -8.80 4.68 -4.96
N TYR A 85 -9.04 3.47 -4.46
CA TYR A 85 -8.63 3.08 -3.12
C TYR A 85 -7.11 3.19 -2.95
N ASN A 86 -6.35 2.65 -3.89
CA ASN A 86 -4.89 2.71 -3.85
C ASN A 86 -4.39 4.16 -3.93
N LEU A 87 -5.03 4.99 -4.74
CA LEU A 87 -4.69 6.41 -4.81
C LEU A 87 -4.94 7.10 -3.46
N ALA A 88 -6.05 6.79 -2.79
CA ALA A 88 -6.35 7.33 -1.47
C ALA A 88 -5.27 6.92 -0.46
N CYS A 89 -4.81 5.68 -0.50
CA CYS A 89 -3.71 5.21 0.36
C CYS A 89 -2.43 6.00 0.13
N SER A 90 -2.09 6.27 -1.12
CA SER A 90 -0.90 7.06 -1.46
C SER A 90 -1.00 8.48 -0.92
N TYR A 91 -2.16 9.13 -1.03
CA TYR A 91 -2.36 10.44 -0.43
C TYR A 91 -2.22 10.40 1.10
N ALA A 92 -2.78 9.38 1.74
CA ALA A 92 -2.68 9.23 3.20
C ALA A 92 -1.24 9.04 3.65
N LEU A 93 -0.47 8.23 2.94
CA LEU A 93 0.94 8.01 3.23
C LEU A 93 1.77 9.28 3.09
N LEU A 94 1.37 10.18 2.18
CA LEU A 94 2.03 11.47 1.97
C LEU A 94 1.48 12.57 2.89
N LYS A 95 0.63 12.21 3.85
CA LYS A 95 0.04 13.15 4.82
C LYS A 95 -0.78 14.26 4.15
N ARG A 96 -1.58 13.86 3.15
CA ARG A 96 -2.52 14.75 2.45
C ARG A 96 -3.96 14.29 2.75
N PRO A 97 -4.48 14.61 3.95
CA PRO A 97 -5.74 14.03 4.42
C PRO A 97 -6.97 14.45 3.60
N ASP A 98 -7.03 15.69 3.11
CA ASP A 98 -8.17 16.14 2.34
C ASP A 98 -8.32 15.36 1.05
N GLN A 99 -7.22 15.17 0.34
CA GLN A 99 -7.19 14.41 -0.91
C GLN A 99 -7.44 12.92 -0.65
N ALA A 100 -6.88 12.39 0.43
CA ALA A 100 -7.07 10.99 0.81
C ALA A 100 -8.54 10.68 1.07
N ILE A 101 -9.21 11.50 1.88
CA ILE A 101 -10.62 11.31 2.21
C ILE A 101 -11.51 11.44 0.97
N LYS A 102 -11.28 12.46 0.16
CA LYS A 102 -12.06 12.68 -1.07
C LYS A 102 -11.94 11.48 -2.01
N THR A 103 -10.72 11.00 -2.21
CA THR A 103 -10.45 9.86 -3.10
C THR A 103 -11.02 8.56 -2.53
N LEU A 104 -10.92 8.37 -1.21
CA LEU A 104 -11.47 7.20 -0.55
C LEU A 104 -13.01 7.16 -0.70
N ARG A 105 -13.66 8.30 -0.54
CA ARG A 105 -15.10 8.41 -0.76
C ARG A 105 -15.45 8.01 -2.20
N ARG A 106 -14.67 8.46 -3.16
CA ARG A 106 -14.89 8.08 -4.56
C ARG A 106 -14.76 6.58 -4.77
N ALA A 107 -13.77 5.93 -4.14
CA ALA A 107 -13.62 4.48 -4.22
C ALA A 107 -14.88 3.76 -3.72
N VAL A 108 -15.41 4.22 -2.59
CA VAL A 108 -16.62 3.62 -2.00
C VAL A 108 -17.85 3.87 -2.90
N GLU A 109 -17.99 5.06 -3.46
CA GLU A 109 -19.06 5.39 -4.41
C GLU A 109 -19.02 4.47 -5.63
N LEU A 110 -17.81 4.12 -6.08
CA LEU A 110 -17.62 3.23 -7.22
C LEU A 110 -17.79 1.75 -6.89
N GLY A 111 -17.95 1.40 -5.62
CA GLY A 111 -18.27 0.04 -5.22
C GLY A 111 -17.26 -0.66 -4.30
N TYR A 112 -16.23 0.05 -3.81
CA TYR A 112 -15.34 -0.54 -2.83
C TYR A 112 -16.12 -0.85 -1.55
N ARG A 113 -16.08 -2.09 -1.09
CA ARG A 113 -16.90 -2.55 0.05
C ARG A 113 -16.14 -3.28 1.14
N ASP A 114 -14.83 -3.42 1.02
CA ASP A 114 -14.04 -4.10 2.07
C ASP A 114 -13.74 -3.14 3.22
N PHE A 115 -14.77 -2.82 4.00
CA PHE A 115 -14.67 -1.88 5.12
C PHE A 115 -13.83 -2.43 6.26
N ARG A 116 -13.82 -3.75 6.44
CA ARG A 116 -12.98 -4.38 7.44
C ARG A 116 -11.51 -4.14 7.14
N TYR A 117 -11.10 -4.40 5.90
CA TYR A 117 -9.73 -4.14 5.45
C TYR A 117 -9.38 -2.66 5.57
N MET A 118 -10.30 -1.78 5.20
CA MET A 118 -10.12 -0.33 5.31
C MET A 118 -9.81 0.11 6.73
N ARG A 119 -10.46 -0.48 7.73
CA ARG A 119 -10.20 -0.17 9.15
C ARG A 119 -8.82 -0.62 9.60
N GLU A 120 -8.31 -1.68 9.02
CA GLU A 120 -7.06 -2.32 9.45
C GLU A 120 -5.86 -1.92 8.59
N ASP A 121 -6.09 -1.28 7.46
CA ASP A 121 -5.04 -0.94 6.51
C ASP A 121 -4.11 0.14 7.09
N ARG A 122 -2.85 -0.23 7.29
CA ARG A 122 -1.84 0.65 7.87
C ARG A 122 -1.54 1.87 6.99
N ASP A 123 -1.76 1.75 5.69
CA ASP A 123 -1.55 2.87 4.77
C ASP A 123 -2.50 4.03 5.07
N LEU A 124 -3.63 3.74 5.73
CA LEU A 124 -4.62 4.73 6.12
C LEU A 124 -4.47 5.24 7.56
N ASP A 125 -3.41 4.85 8.26
CA ASP A 125 -3.22 5.22 9.68
C ASP A 125 -3.32 6.73 9.92
N SER A 126 -2.79 7.55 9.01
CA SER A 126 -2.77 9.00 9.19
C SER A 126 -4.15 9.64 9.16
N ILE A 127 -5.15 8.97 8.57
CA ILE A 127 -6.52 9.49 8.48
C ILE A 127 -7.52 8.69 9.32
N ARG A 128 -7.08 7.65 10.01
CA ARG A 128 -7.96 6.74 10.77
C ARG A 128 -8.82 7.45 11.80
N HIS A 129 -8.28 8.47 12.46
CA HIS A 129 -8.97 9.23 13.49
C HIS A 129 -9.63 10.52 12.97
N ASP A 130 -9.56 10.76 11.67
CA ASP A 130 -10.24 11.89 11.03
C ASP A 130 -11.76 11.66 11.10
N PRO A 131 -12.54 12.63 11.59
CA PRO A 131 -14.00 12.49 11.67
C PRO A 131 -14.65 12.17 10.32
N ARG A 132 -14.09 12.66 9.23
CA ARG A 132 -14.61 12.40 7.88
C ARG A 132 -14.46 10.93 7.48
N PHE A 133 -13.37 10.28 7.91
CA PHE A 133 -13.16 8.85 7.70
C PHE A 133 -14.24 8.03 8.43
N ARG A 134 -14.49 8.37 9.69
CA ARG A 134 -15.50 7.70 10.49
C ARG A 134 -16.90 7.91 9.93
N GLN A 135 -17.19 9.12 9.45
CA GLN A 135 -18.46 9.44 8.81
C GLN A 135 -18.67 8.60 7.56
N LEU A 136 -17.65 8.46 6.74
CA LEU A 136 -17.69 7.66 5.52
C LEU A 136 -18.07 6.21 5.83
N LEU A 137 -17.44 5.62 6.83
CA LEU A 137 -17.76 4.26 7.27
C LEU A 137 -19.21 4.13 7.74
N ARG A 138 -19.70 5.11 8.52
CA ARG A 138 -21.09 5.09 8.99
C ARG A 138 -22.09 5.20 7.85
N GLU A 139 -21.80 6.03 6.85
CA GLU A 139 -22.71 6.23 5.72
C GLU A 139 -22.90 4.97 4.86
N TYR A 140 -21.83 4.24 4.62
CA TYR A 140 -21.84 3.17 3.63
C TYR A 140 -21.85 1.77 4.22
N GLU A 141 -21.29 1.56 5.39
CA GLU A 141 -21.21 0.23 5.98
C GLU A 141 -22.57 -0.30 6.44
N ASN A 142 -23.44 0.60 6.90
CA ASN A 142 -24.76 0.23 7.41
C ASN A 142 -25.84 0.18 6.31
N HIS A 143 -25.43 0.32 5.08
CA HIS A 143 -26.29 0.18 3.92
C HIS A 143 -25.83 -1.00 3.07
#